data_304260fb8dbbab4f3532417c228de3b8
#
_entry.id   304260fb8dbbab4f3532417c228de3b8
#
_cell.length_a   1.000
_cell.length_b   1.000
_cell.length_c   1.000
_cell.angle_alpha   90.00
_cell.angle_beta   90.00
_cell.angle_gamma   90.00
#
_symmetry.space_group_name_H-M   'P 1'
#
loop_
_entity.id
_entity.type
_entity.pdbx_description
1 polymer ?
#
loop_
_entity_poly.entity_id
_entity_poly.type
_entity_poly.pdbx_seq_one_letter_code
_entity_poly.pdbx_strand_id
1 'polypeptide(L)'
;MNKTIIVDNFLEEETFNTIKNTANGDDIKWVTQLSNSELKDFTFFDMGEMIREKDEWLELKNTNIIFSVFNKITTHIDDGGLCLSRVYFNRQKPTVDGQLHLDDGQYTALLYVSDYEKEWGGFTQLWHSDSEQEYILPIPNRLVIFPASIQHKGFAFSHVWNPDRISLAFKIGSLMNMLT
;
A
#
# COMPACT_ATOMS: atom_id res chain seq x y z
N MET A 1 -0.77 -19.23 -3.81
CA MET A 1 -1.51 -18.51 -4.88
C MET A 1 -0.55 -17.51 -5.52
N ASN A 2 -0.24 -17.62 -6.82
CA ASN A 2 0.72 -16.69 -7.47
C ASN A 2 0.00 -15.64 -8.35
N LYS A 3 -1.24 -15.28 -7.99
CA LYS A 3 -2.04 -14.40 -8.84
C LYS A 3 -2.32 -13.08 -8.13
N THR A 4 -2.16 -11.99 -8.87
CA THR A 4 -2.64 -10.67 -8.46
C THR A 4 -4.17 -10.64 -8.43
N ILE A 5 -4.73 -10.05 -7.38
CA ILE A 5 -6.17 -9.79 -7.24
C ILE A 5 -6.38 -8.29 -7.32
N ILE A 6 -7.29 -7.86 -8.19
CA ILE A 6 -7.65 -6.45 -8.35
C ILE A 6 -9.15 -6.32 -8.11
N VAL A 7 -9.54 -5.41 -7.23
CA VAL A 7 -10.93 -5.12 -6.87
C VAL A 7 -11.16 -3.62 -7.00
N ASP A 8 -11.98 -3.21 -7.96
CA ASP A 8 -12.41 -1.82 -8.10
C ASP A 8 -13.59 -1.52 -7.19
N ASN A 9 -13.70 -0.26 -6.73
CA ASN A 9 -14.74 0.19 -5.80
C ASN A 9 -14.79 -0.71 -4.55
N PHE A 10 -13.62 -1.00 -4.01
CA PHE A 10 -13.46 -1.98 -2.93
C PHE A 10 -14.21 -1.63 -1.67
N LEU A 11 -14.19 -0.36 -1.26
CA LEU A 11 -14.89 0.12 -0.05
C LEU A 11 -16.16 0.88 -0.42
N GLU A 12 -17.11 0.86 0.49
CA GLU A 12 -18.24 1.79 0.45
C GLU A 12 -17.72 3.24 0.49
N GLU A 13 -18.42 4.13 -0.19
CA GLU A 13 -18.01 5.52 -0.41
C GLU A 13 -17.69 6.25 0.90
N GLU A 14 -18.50 6.09 1.93
CA GLU A 14 -18.30 6.72 3.24
C GLU A 14 -16.98 6.28 3.89
N THR A 15 -16.72 4.97 3.90
CA THR A 15 -15.48 4.40 4.46
C THR A 15 -14.27 4.85 3.66
N PHE A 16 -14.36 4.82 2.33
CA PHE A 16 -13.28 5.27 1.47
C PHE A 16 -12.97 6.76 1.69
N ASN A 17 -13.99 7.62 1.73
CA ASN A 17 -13.84 9.04 1.97
C ASN A 17 -13.22 9.33 3.36
N THR A 18 -13.56 8.55 4.37
CA THR A 18 -12.94 8.67 5.70
C THR A 18 -11.43 8.40 5.62
N ILE A 19 -11.02 7.32 4.94
CA ILE A 19 -9.59 6.99 4.77
C ILE A 19 -8.88 8.05 3.92
N LYS A 20 -9.50 8.49 2.83
CA LYS A 20 -8.97 9.53 1.95
C LYS A 20 -8.77 10.86 2.68
N ASN A 21 -9.75 11.28 3.49
CA ASN A 21 -9.67 12.49 4.29
C ASN A 21 -8.59 12.37 5.37
N THR A 22 -8.44 11.20 5.99
CA THR A 22 -7.34 10.94 6.92
C THR A 22 -5.99 11.09 6.21
N ALA A 23 -5.82 10.50 5.03
CA ALA A 23 -4.57 10.57 4.27
C ALA A 23 -4.18 11.99 3.84
N ASN A 24 -5.16 12.87 3.63
CA ASN A 24 -4.96 14.26 3.23
C ASN A 24 -5.07 15.26 4.38
N GLY A 25 -5.32 14.79 5.61
CA GLY A 25 -5.47 15.64 6.78
C GLY A 25 -4.15 16.09 7.37
N ASP A 26 -4.19 17.20 8.12
CA ASP A 26 -3.02 17.77 8.82
C ASP A 26 -2.58 16.92 10.04
N ASP A 27 -3.41 15.96 10.46
CA ASP A 27 -3.14 15.09 11.61
C ASP A 27 -2.09 14.01 11.30
N ILE A 28 -1.81 13.72 10.02
CA ILE A 28 -0.80 12.73 9.63
C ILE A 28 0.60 13.34 9.69
N LYS A 29 1.45 12.72 10.49
CA LYS A 29 2.88 13.03 10.51
C LYS A 29 3.60 12.23 9.43
N TRP A 30 3.90 12.87 8.33
CA TRP A 30 4.70 12.27 7.28
C TRP A 30 6.17 12.22 7.69
N VAL A 31 6.76 11.02 7.65
CA VAL A 31 8.19 10.81 7.89
C VAL A 31 8.85 10.45 6.57
N THR A 32 9.81 11.24 6.16
CA THR A 32 10.62 10.92 4.98
C THR A 32 11.61 9.81 5.33
N GLN A 33 11.47 8.66 4.68
CA GLN A 33 12.43 7.56 4.80
C GLN A 33 13.17 7.35 3.49
N LEU A 34 14.47 7.09 3.60
CA LEU A 34 15.25 6.51 2.51
C LEU A 34 14.89 5.03 2.41
N SER A 35 14.35 4.62 1.28
CA SER A 35 14.10 3.19 1.04
C SER A 35 15.44 2.51 0.78
N ASN A 36 15.85 1.62 1.70
CA ASN A 36 17.09 0.84 1.70
C ASN A 36 18.39 1.65 1.81
N SER A 37 18.99 1.59 2.98
CA SER A 37 20.24 2.26 3.35
C SER A 37 21.48 1.79 2.59
N GLU A 38 21.36 0.79 1.73
CA GLU A 38 22.51 0.20 1.01
C GLU A 38 22.61 0.63 -0.46
N LEU A 39 21.62 1.28 -1.03
CA LEU A 39 21.64 1.71 -2.43
C LEU A 39 21.75 3.22 -2.53
N LYS A 40 22.75 3.66 -3.29
CA LYS A 40 23.14 5.06 -3.47
C LYS A 40 22.15 5.93 -4.27
N ASP A 41 21.06 5.39 -4.74
CA ASP A 41 20.04 6.12 -5.48
C ASP A 41 18.87 6.44 -4.56
N PHE A 42 18.71 7.73 -4.30
CA PHE A 42 17.78 8.26 -3.31
C PHE A 42 16.35 8.29 -3.84
N THR A 43 15.53 7.38 -3.36
CA THR A 43 14.07 7.51 -3.48
C THR A 43 13.49 7.83 -2.11
N PHE A 44 12.83 8.96 -2.00
CA PHE A 44 12.18 9.38 -0.77
C PHE A 44 10.73 8.88 -0.78
N PHE A 45 10.35 8.11 0.24
CA PHE A 45 8.96 7.85 0.54
C PHE A 45 8.57 8.68 1.76
N ASP A 46 7.55 9.47 1.61
CA ASP A 46 6.86 9.96 2.79
C ASP A 46 5.99 8.81 3.31
N MET A 47 6.30 8.31 4.47
CA MET A 47 5.49 7.33 5.15
C MET A 47 4.63 8.07 6.17
N GLY A 48 3.33 7.88 6.07
CA GLY A 48 2.42 8.30 7.13
C GLY A 48 2.73 7.55 8.43
N GLU A 49 2.03 7.91 9.49
CA GLU A 49 2.20 7.27 10.78
C GLU A 49 2.11 5.75 10.64
N MET A 50 3.23 5.09 10.88
CA MET A 50 3.36 3.66 10.74
C MET A 50 2.76 3.00 11.97
N ILE A 51 1.73 2.19 11.78
CA ILE A 51 1.22 1.34 12.86
C ILE A 51 2.21 0.20 13.04
N ARG A 52 3.10 0.35 14.00
CA ARG A 52 4.08 -0.66 14.33
C ARG A 52 3.94 -1.03 15.81
N GLU A 53 3.82 -2.34 16.05
CA GLU A 53 3.76 -2.99 17.35
C GLU A 53 2.40 -2.96 18.06
N LYS A 54 2.15 -4.01 18.86
CA LYS A 54 0.83 -4.30 19.47
C LYS A 54 0.28 -3.15 20.32
N ASP A 55 1.14 -2.30 20.86
CA ASP A 55 0.76 -1.24 21.77
C ASP A 55 0.45 0.09 21.06
N GLU A 56 0.99 0.32 19.85
CA GLU A 56 0.75 1.53 19.05
C GLU A 56 -0.54 1.46 18.23
N TRP A 57 -1.07 0.26 17.97
CA TRP A 57 -2.33 0.06 17.25
C TRP A 57 -3.54 0.75 17.90
N LEU A 58 -3.45 1.05 19.18
CA LEU A 58 -4.53 1.64 19.98
C LEU A 58 -4.63 3.17 19.82
N GLU A 59 -3.60 3.82 19.31
CA GLU A 59 -3.54 5.29 19.22
C GLU A 59 -4.11 5.88 17.93
N LEU A 60 -4.36 5.06 16.91
CA LEU A 60 -4.96 5.56 15.67
C LEU A 60 -6.43 5.89 15.84
N LYS A 61 -6.79 7.12 15.54
CA LYS A 61 -8.17 7.64 15.58
C LYS A 61 -9.20 6.79 14.80
N ASN A 62 -8.74 5.88 13.94
CA ASN A 62 -9.59 5.05 13.07
C ASN A 62 -9.19 3.57 13.07
N THR A 63 -8.65 3.05 14.18
CA THR A 63 -8.21 1.65 14.30
C THR A 63 -9.30 0.65 13.89
N ASN A 64 -10.55 0.90 14.27
CA ASN A 64 -11.68 0.03 13.91
C ASN A 64 -11.91 -0.02 12.39
N ILE A 65 -11.70 1.09 11.68
CA ILE A 65 -11.83 1.14 10.22
C ILE A 65 -10.73 0.31 9.58
N ILE A 66 -9.50 0.44 10.04
CA ILE A 66 -8.36 -0.33 9.52
C ILE A 66 -8.57 -1.83 9.68
N PHE A 67 -9.02 -2.29 10.86
CA PHE A 67 -9.33 -3.70 11.07
C PHE A 67 -10.52 -4.18 10.23
N SER A 68 -11.55 -3.34 10.06
CA SER A 68 -12.67 -3.66 9.18
C SER A 68 -12.22 -3.82 7.72
N VAL A 69 -11.35 -2.92 7.25
CA VAL A 69 -10.76 -2.99 5.91
C VAL A 69 -9.90 -4.24 5.77
N PHE A 70 -9.04 -4.54 6.75
CA PHE A 70 -8.22 -5.76 6.75
C PHE A 70 -9.08 -7.01 6.69
N ASN A 71 -10.12 -7.12 7.51
CA ASN A 71 -11.04 -8.26 7.47
C ASN A 71 -11.70 -8.40 6.10
N LYS A 72 -12.08 -7.30 5.44
CA LYS A 72 -12.62 -7.33 4.08
C LYS A 72 -11.56 -7.76 3.07
N ILE A 73 -10.29 -7.33 3.19
CA ILE A 73 -9.18 -7.79 2.35
C ILE A 73 -9.03 -9.32 2.45
N THR A 74 -9.05 -9.89 3.66
CA THR A 74 -8.83 -11.32 3.86
C THR A 74 -9.91 -12.19 3.21
N THR A 75 -11.12 -11.67 2.96
CA THR A 75 -12.17 -12.41 2.23
C THR A 75 -11.81 -12.68 0.76
N HIS A 76 -10.84 -11.96 0.21
CA HIS A 76 -10.36 -12.14 -1.16
C HIS A 76 -9.15 -13.10 -1.26
N ILE A 77 -8.60 -13.52 -0.13
CA ILE A 77 -7.43 -14.40 -0.06
C ILE A 77 -7.89 -15.78 0.41
N ASP A 78 -7.66 -16.80 -0.40
CA ASP A 78 -8.02 -18.19 -0.09
C ASP A 78 -6.94 -18.89 0.75
N ASP A 79 -6.46 -18.20 1.80
CA ASP A 79 -5.50 -18.73 2.77
C ASP A 79 -6.03 -18.50 4.19
N GLY A 80 -5.90 -19.53 5.03
CA GLY A 80 -6.30 -19.45 6.44
C GLY A 80 -5.20 -18.84 7.33
N GLY A 81 -5.61 -18.35 8.51
CA GLY A 81 -4.67 -17.93 9.55
C GLY A 81 -3.87 -16.66 9.20
N LEU A 82 -4.47 -15.78 8.41
CA LEU A 82 -3.86 -14.49 8.06
C LEU A 82 -3.89 -13.54 9.25
N CYS A 83 -2.83 -12.75 9.40
CA CYS A 83 -2.74 -11.69 10.38
C CYS A 83 -2.20 -10.40 9.76
N LEU A 84 -2.62 -9.27 10.31
CA LEU A 84 -2.09 -7.98 9.92
C LEU A 84 -0.76 -7.76 10.61
N SER A 85 0.33 -7.69 9.83
CA SER A 85 1.67 -7.46 10.35
C SER A 85 1.97 -5.97 10.46
N ARG A 86 1.54 -5.19 9.46
CA ARG A 86 1.82 -3.76 9.39
C ARG A 86 0.82 -3.08 8.45
N VAL A 87 0.44 -1.84 8.76
CA VAL A 87 -0.32 -0.98 7.86
C VAL A 87 0.24 0.44 7.92
N TYR A 88 0.29 1.10 6.77
CA TYR A 88 0.81 2.47 6.66
C TYR A 88 0.37 3.14 5.37
N PHE A 89 0.34 4.46 5.38
CA PHE A 89 0.20 5.22 4.13
C PHE A 89 1.56 5.40 3.48
N ASN A 90 1.63 5.14 2.18
CA ASN A 90 2.74 5.56 1.32
C ASN A 90 2.35 6.81 0.57
N ARG A 91 3.21 7.83 0.62
CA ARG A 91 3.07 9.04 -0.17
C ARG A 91 4.30 9.22 -1.07
N GLN A 92 4.07 9.23 -2.36
CA GLN A 92 5.10 9.53 -3.35
C GLN A 92 4.89 10.91 -3.93
N LYS A 93 5.90 11.75 -3.82
CA LYS A 93 5.93 13.06 -4.46
C LYS A 93 5.96 12.90 -5.98
N PRO A 94 5.39 13.84 -6.76
CA PRO A 94 5.49 13.81 -8.21
C PRO A 94 6.95 13.62 -8.66
N THR A 95 7.15 12.78 -9.67
CA THR A 95 8.45 12.44 -10.26
C THR A 95 9.42 11.63 -9.39
N VAL A 96 9.04 11.27 -8.16
CA VAL A 96 9.89 10.46 -7.27
C VAL A 96 9.40 9.02 -7.26
N ASP A 97 10.00 8.19 -8.12
CA ASP A 97 9.68 6.77 -8.22
C ASP A 97 10.17 5.96 -7.02
N GLY A 98 9.43 4.92 -6.67
CA GLY A 98 9.87 3.90 -5.74
C GLY A 98 11.01 3.04 -6.33
N GLN A 99 11.69 2.29 -5.48
CA GLN A 99 12.66 1.28 -5.91
C GLN A 99 11.99 -0.07 -6.13
N LEU A 100 12.60 -0.90 -6.98
CA LEU A 100 12.20 -2.29 -7.13
C LEU A 100 12.60 -3.05 -5.85
N HIS A 101 11.64 -3.70 -5.21
CA HIS A 101 11.84 -4.40 -3.94
C HIS A 101 10.89 -5.58 -3.76
N LEU A 102 11.17 -6.37 -2.75
CA LEU A 102 10.31 -7.39 -2.18
C LEU A 102 9.74 -6.86 -0.86
N ASP A 103 8.59 -7.37 -0.48
CA ASP A 103 7.99 -7.09 0.81
C ASP A 103 8.19 -8.25 1.79
N ASP A 104 8.06 -7.95 3.07
CA ASP A 104 7.95 -8.94 4.13
C ASP A 104 6.50 -9.47 4.24
N GLY A 105 6.35 -10.69 4.79
CA GLY A 105 5.06 -11.35 4.98
C GLY A 105 4.67 -12.29 3.84
N GLN A 106 3.37 -12.61 3.75
CA GLN A 106 2.82 -13.49 2.72
C GLN A 106 2.20 -12.69 1.56
N TYR A 107 1.48 -11.63 1.89
CA TYR A 107 0.80 -10.78 0.92
C TYR A 107 1.02 -9.31 1.22
N THR A 108 1.05 -8.53 0.17
CA THR A 108 0.87 -7.09 0.20
C THR A 108 -0.47 -6.74 -0.40
N ALA A 109 -1.24 -5.90 0.29
CA ALA A 109 -2.45 -5.31 -0.25
C ALA A 109 -2.29 -3.78 -0.29
N LEU A 110 -2.57 -3.18 -1.45
CA LEU A 110 -2.51 -1.73 -1.67
C LEU A 110 -3.90 -1.21 -2.00
N LEU A 111 -4.41 -0.29 -1.20
CA LEU A 111 -5.60 0.50 -1.51
C LEU A 111 -5.15 1.88 -2.00
N TYR A 112 -5.46 2.24 -3.24
CA TYR A 112 -5.13 3.56 -3.79
C TYR A 112 -6.12 4.61 -3.29
N VAL A 113 -5.60 5.72 -2.75
CA VAL A 113 -6.39 6.71 -2.00
C VAL A 113 -6.39 8.09 -2.67
N SER A 114 -5.30 8.44 -3.37
CA SER A 114 -5.19 9.72 -4.06
C SER A 114 -6.15 9.82 -5.24
N ASP A 115 -6.50 11.05 -5.61
CA ASP A 115 -7.12 11.30 -6.91
C ASP A 115 -6.22 10.82 -8.04
N TYR A 116 -6.83 10.53 -9.18
CA TYR A 116 -6.12 9.98 -10.32
C TYR A 116 -6.73 10.46 -11.63
N GLU A 117 -5.86 10.89 -12.52
CA GLU A 117 -6.17 11.17 -13.92
C GLU A 117 -5.35 10.24 -14.81
N LYS A 118 -5.96 9.75 -15.87
CA LYS A 118 -5.35 8.75 -16.77
C LYS A 118 -3.97 9.14 -17.29
N GLU A 119 -3.73 10.43 -17.45
CA GLU A 119 -2.49 10.99 -18.02
C GLU A 119 -1.37 11.11 -16.99
N TRP A 120 -1.66 10.90 -15.70
CA TRP A 120 -0.68 11.11 -14.64
C TRP A 120 0.34 9.98 -14.50
N GLY A 121 0.06 8.80 -15.04
CA GLY A 121 0.91 7.62 -14.85
C GLY A 121 0.74 7.03 -13.45
N GLY A 122 1.83 6.86 -12.72
CA GLY A 122 1.78 6.46 -11.29
C GLY A 122 1.39 5.01 -11.05
N PHE A 123 1.55 4.12 -12.01
CA PHE A 123 1.20 2.72 -11.87
C PHE A 123 2.10 1.98 -10.85
N THR A 124 1.60 0.87 -10.35
CA THR A 124 2.41 -0.15 -9.66
C THR A 124 2.80 -1.21 -10.67
N GLN A 125 4.09 -1.50 -10.77
CA GLN A 125 4.64 -2.56 -11.60
C GLN A 125 4.92 -3.78 -10.73
N LEU A 126 4.41 -4.94 -11.15
CA LEU A 126 4.70 -6.25 -10.56
C LEU A 126 5.51 -7.07 -11.55
N TRP A 127 6.54 -7.75 -11.07
CA TRP A 127 7.42 -8.61 -11.86
C TRP A 127 7.14 -10.07 -11.50
N HIS A 128 6.30 -10.73 -12.29
CA HIS A 128 5.99 -12.15 -12.12
C HIS A 128 7.15 -13.04 -12.58
N SER A 129 7.87 -12.59 -13.61
CA SER A 129 9.11 -13.17 -14.12
C SER A 129 9.89 -12.14 -14.95
N ASP A 130 11.07 -12.49 -15.45
CA ASP A 130 11.86 -11.62 -16.34
C ASP A 130 11.11 -11.24 -17.63
N SER A 131 10.19 -12.09 -18.08
CA SER A 131 9.41 -11.90 -19.30
C SER A 131 7.95 -11.48 -19.05
N GLU A 132 7.49 -11.45 -17.80
CA GLU A 132 6.10 -11.16 -17.46
C GLU A 132 6.01 -10.09 -16.39
N GLN A 133 5.48 -8.94 -16.80
CA GLN A 133 5.28 -7.78 -15.92
C GLN A 133 3.82 -7.31 -16.03
N GLU A 134 3.27 -6.90 -14.90
CA GLU A 134 1.94 -6.36 -14.80
C GLU A 134 1.99 -4.90 -14.34
N TYR A 135 1.18 -4.05 -14.97
CA TYR A 135 1.10 -2.62 -14.66
C TYR A 135 -0.29 -2.26 -14.19
N ILE A 136 -0.41 -1.79 -12.96
CA ILE A 136 -1.67 -1.53 -12.29
C ILE A 136 -1.83 -0.03 -12.06
N LEU A 137 -2.88 0.54 -12.65
CA LEU A 137 -3.21 1.96 -12.49
C LEU A 137 -3.74 2.24 -11.08
N PRO A 138 -3.32 3.34 -10.45
CA PRO A 138 -3.71 3.71 -9.09
C PRO A 138 -5.08 4.39 -9.04
N ILE A 139 -6.10 3.71 -9.55
CA ILE A 139 -7.47 4.22 -9.55
C ILE A 139 -7.97 4.34 -8.10
N PRO A 140 -8.57 5.48 -7.70
CA PRO A 140 -9.10 5.64 -6.36
C PRO A 140 -10.05 4.51 -5.97
N ASN A 141 -9.95 4.02 -4.73
CA ASN A 141 -10.73 2.89 -4.20
C ASN A 141 -10.50 1.56 -4.94
N ARG A 142 -9.39 1.42 -5.65
CA ARG A 142 -8.91 0.13 -6.16
C ARG A 142 -8.04 -0.54 -5.12
N LEU A 143 -8.38 -1.78 -4.78
CA LEU A 143 -7.54 -2.68 -4.01
C LEU A 143 -6.73 -3.58 -4.95
N VAL A 144 -5.46 -3.75 -4.65
CA VAL A 144 -4.59 -4.72 -5.31
C VAL A 144 -3.96 -5.60 -4.25
N ILE A 145 -4.06 -6.93 -4.41
CA ILE A 145 -3.43 -7.90 -3.51
C ILE A 145 -2.48 -8.75 -4.34
N PHE A 146 -1.26 -8.94 -3.86
CA PHE A 146 -0.26 -9.79 -4.50
C PHE A 146 0.64 -10.45 -3.45
N PRO A 147 1.26 -11.61 -3.77
CA PRO A 147 2.25 -12.25 -2.93
C PRO A 147 3.42 -11.30 -2.62
N ALA A 148 3.82 -11.22 -1.36
CA ALA A 148 4.93 -10.36 -0.92
C ALA A 148 6.27 -10.72 -1.59
N SER A 149 6.38 -11.96 -2.09
CA SER A 149 7.53 -12.47 -2.85
C SER A 149 7.61 -11.98 -4.29
N ILE A 150 6.63 -11.23 -4.79
CA ILE A 150 6.68 -10.62 -6.12
C ILE A 150 7.45 -9.30 -6.02
N GLN A 151 8.53 -9.18 -6.81
CA GLN A 151 9.23 -7.92 -6.95
C GLN A 151 8.31 -6.86 -7.53
N HIS A 152 8.31 -5.69 -6.91
CA HIS A 152 7.42 -4.62 -7.35
C HIS A 152 8.01 -3.23 -7.15
N LYS A 153 7.43 -2.29 -7.87
CA LYS A 153 7.80 -0.87 -7.83
C LYS A 153 6.56 0.00 -8.00
N GLY A 154 6.41 1.01 -7.17
CA GLY A 154 5.44 2.08 -7.39
C GLY A 154 6.09 3.22 -8.17
N PHE A 155 5.48 3.64 -9.27
CA PHE A 155 5.86 4.86 -9.98
C PHE A 155 5.10 6.05 -9.40
N ALA A 156 5.77 7.19 -9.36
CA ALA A 156 5.14 8.46 -9.00
C ALA A 156 4.27 9.00 -10.14
N PHE A 157 3.43 9.97 -9.85
CA PHE A 157 2.79 10.74 -10.91
C PHE A 157 3.84 11.56 -11.67
N SER A 158 3.71 11.59 -12.99
CA SER A 158 4.74 12.18 -13.88
C SER A 158 4.66 13.70 -14.00
N HIS A 159 3.58 14.31 -13.58
CA HIS A 159 3.33 15.73 -13.85
C HIS A 159 3.55 16.60 -12.61
N VAL A 160 4.24 17.75 -12.79
CA VAL A 160 4.63 18.66 -11.70
C VAL A 160 3.44 19.25 -10.93
N TRP A 161 2.28 19.32 -11.55
CA TRP A 161 1.07 19.89 -10.96
C TRP A 161 0.12 18.87 -10.35
N ASN A 162 0.50 17.60 -10.35
CA ASN A 162 -0.33 16.53 -9.84
C ASN A 162 -0.19 16.40 -8.32
N PRO A 163 -1.22 15.94 -7.64
CA PRO A 163 -1.13 15.64 -6.22
C PRO A 163 -0.14 14.51 -5.96
N ASP A 164 0.21 14.34 -4.69
CA ASP A 164 0.99 13.19 -4.26
C ASP A 164 0.23 11.89 -4.55
N ARG A 165 0.95 10.85 -4.96
CA ARG A 165 0.37 9.52 -5.09
C ARG A 165 0.34 8.84 -3.73
N ILE A 166 -0.86 8.63 -3.18
CA ILE A 166 -1.05 8.05 -1.86
C ILE A 166 -1.71 6.67 -1.99
N SER A 167 -1.17 5.70 -1.27
CA SER A 167 -1.77 4.37 -1.10
C SER A 167 -1.70 3.96 0.37
N LEU A 168 -2.74 3.24 0.83
CA LEU A 168 -2.75 2.56 2.12
C LEU A 168 -2.27 1.12 1.90
N ALA A 169 -1.13 0.77 2.49
CA ALA A 169 -0.49 -0.53 2.34
C ALA A 169 -0.73 -1.39 3.57
N PHE A 170 -1.16 -2.63 3.34
CA PHE A 170 -1.31 -3.67 4.35
C PHE A 170 -0.26 -4.76 4.10
N LYS A 171 0.58 -5.03 5.08
CA LYS A 171 1.49 -6.19 5.09
C LYS A 171 0.83 -7.30 5.88
N ILE A 172 0.63 -8.43 5.21
CA ILE A 172 -0.18 -9.54 5.71
C ILE A 172 0.74 -10.75 5.92
N GLY A 173 0.77 -11.23 7.14
CA GLY A 173 1.54 -12.41 7.54
C GLY A 173 0.64 -13.63 7.78
N SER A 174 1.27 -14.73 8.20
CA SER A 174 0.59 -15.92 8.71
C SER A 174 0.83 -16.07 10.19
N LEU A 175 -0.22 -16.44 10.91
CA LEU A 175 -0.11 -16.79 12.33
C LEU A 175 0.85 -17.97 12.55
N MET A 176 0.98 -18.88 11.57
CA MET A 176 1.90 -20.02 11.67
C MET A 176 3.37 -19.57 11.69
N ASN A 177 3.72 -18.47 11.00
CA ASN A 177 5.08 -17.97 10.96
C ASN A 177 5.45 -17.08 12.17
N MET A 178 4.46 -16.73 13.03
CA MET A 178 4.70 -15.99 14.27
C MET A 178 5.00 -16.91 15.47
N LEU A 179 4.80 -18.21 15.31
CA LEU A 179 4.99 -19.20 16.38
C LEU A 179 6.32 -19.99 16.26
N THR A 180 7.10 -19.70 15.26
CA THR A 180 8.46 -20.24 15.01
C THR A 180 9.52 -19.16 15.21
#